data_5cacbf1cb80b9171d37932bf2863e19b
#
_entry.id   5cacbf1cb80b9171d37932bf2863e19b
#
_cell.length_a   1.000
_cell.length_b   1.000
_cell.length_c   1.000
_cell.angle_alpha   90.00
_cell.angle_beta   90.00
_cell.angle_gamma   90.00
#
_symmetry.space_group_name_H-M   'P 1'
#
loop_
_entity.id
_entity.type
_entity.pdbx_description
1 polymer ?
#
loop_
_entity_poly.entity_id
_entity_poly.type
_entity_poly.pdbx_seq_one_letter_code
_entity_poly.pdbx_strand_id
1 'polypeptide(L)'
;EGVLSASDFVKKHLQGKGGFGADGVVFVGLDSYWDNLNWEQLEDFARHCVANGQIPGIYWTPFNDWFPDNERDIEGNNGYKYSQSHLKVNGQKRKLYGAGCMDPTAPATLSRINFFIDKFKAAGFKYLKLDFLTAGMVEADKYYNKDITTGTQAFNYGMKHLRERCGDDMFIVESIAPLFPYQYANARRVSCDAWGEMWHTNYMMNSLSFGWWLDRV
;
A
#
# COMPACT_ATOMS: atom_id res chain seq x y z
N GLU A 1 18.32 -2.00 14.74
CA GLU A 1 19.60 -2.21 14.00
C GLU A 1 19.39 -2.80 12.61
N GLY A 2 18.65 -3.91 12.42
CA GLY A 2 18.55 -4.61 11.13
C GLY A 2 18.03 -3.76 9.98
N VAL A 3 17.04 -2.90 10.18
CA VAL A 3 16.47 -2.06 9.11
C VAL A 3 17.44 -0.94 8.66
N LEU A 4 18.21 -0.39 9.57
CA LEU A 4 19.24 0.60 9.25
C LEU A 4 20.38 -0.04 8.46
N SER A 5 20.80 -1.26 8.84
CA SER A 5 21.83 -2.03 8.14
C SER A 5 21.46 -2.32 6.68
N ALA A 6 20.18 -2.48 6.36
CA ALA A 6 19.73 -2.65 4.98
C ALA A 6 19.98 -1.39 4.14
N SER A 7 19.66 -0.21 4.68
CA SER A 7 19.95 1.07 4.06
C SER A 7 21.45 1.27 3.82
N ASP A 8 22.26 0.97 4.85
CA ASP A 8 23.74 1.05 4.76
C ASP A 8 24.32 0.07 3.73
N PHE A 9 23.76 -1.14 3.64
CA PHE A 9 24.16 -2.12 2.64
C PHE A 9 23.91 -1.59 1.22
N VAL A 10 22.72 -1.05 0.95
CA VAL A 10 22.38 -0.45 -0.35
C VAL A 10 23.35 0.69 -0.66
N LYS A 11 23.59 1.60 0.30
CA LYS A 11 24.55 2.71 0.15
C LYS A 11 25.94 2.22 -0.21
N LYS A 12 26.44 1.24 0.52
CA LYS A 12 27.82 0.78 0.39
C LYS A 12 28.07 -0.09 -0.84
N HIS A 13 27.11 -0.95 -1.17
CA HIS A 13 27.34 -2.03 -2.13
C HIS A 13 26.65 -1.86 -3.48
N LEU A 14 25.57 -1.09 -3.56
CA LEU A 14 24.76 -0.96 -4.77
C LEU A 14 24.76 0.46 -5.33
N GLN A 15 24.49 1.45 -4.52
CA GLN A 15 24.24 2.84 -4.94
C GLN A 15 25.45 3.42 -5.65
N GLY A 16 25.21 3.94 -6.88
CA GLY A 16 26.28 4.48 -7.72
C GLY A 16 27.18 3.43 -8.38
N LYS A 17 26.87 2.13 -8.25
CA LYS A 17 27.64 1.05 -8.86
C LYS A 17 26.84 0.35 -9.95
N GLY A 18 27.48 0.03 -11.07
CA GLY A 18 26.82 -0.70 -12.16
C GLY A 18 25.59 -0.02 -12.74
N GLY A 19 25.46 1.30 -12.60
CA GLY A 19 24.28 2.06 -13.02
C GLY A 19 23.13 2.09 -12.02
N PHE A 20 23.21 1.37 -10.89
CA PHE A 20 22.16 1.41 -9.88
C PHE A 20 22.04 2.79 -9.22
N GLY A 21 20.87 3.42 -9.35
CA GLY A 21 20.65 4.78 -8.87
C GLY A 21 21.42 5.84 -9.64
N ALA A 22 21.77 5.60 -10.91
CA ALA A 22 22.51 6.55 -11.75
C ALA A 22 21.75 7.86 -12.00
N ASP A 23 20.42 7.82 -11.92
CA ASP A 23 19.50 8.96 -11.96
C ASP A 23 19.40 9.71 -10.61
N GLY A 24 20.10 9.25 -9.58
CA GLY A 24 20.03 9.80 -8.22
C GLY A 24 18.83 9.32 -7.41
N VAL A 25 17.99 8.43 -7.96
CA VAL A 25 16.77 7.95 -7.30
C VAL A 25 16.99 6.53 -6.76
N VAL A 26 16.97 6.38 -5.45
CA VAL A 26 17.09 5.07 -4.77
C VAL A 26 16.04 4.99 -3.68
N PHE A 27 15.05 4.14 -3.87
CA PHE A 27 14.05 3.86 -2.84
C PHE A 27 14.54 2.75 -1.91
N VAL A 28 14.41 2.96 -0.60
CA VAL A 28 14.62 1.92 0.42
C VAL A 28 13.40 1.91 1.33
N GLY A 29 12.68 0.80 1.33
CA GLY A 29 11.39 0.69 2.00
C GLY A 29 11.33 -0.40 3.05
N LEU A 30 10.55 -0.14 4.10
CA LEU A 30 10.06 -1.15 5.04
C LEU A 30 8.86 -1.86 4.43
N ASP A 31 8.91 -3.19 4.42
CA ASP A 31 7.78 -4.03 3.99
C ASP A 31 6.85 -4.36 5.16
N SER A 32 6.01 -5.39 5.06
CA SER A 32 5.12 -5.85 6.13
C SER A 32 5.86 -6.02 7.47
N TYR A 33 5.11 -6.00 8.57
CA TYR A 33 5.62 -6.01 9.95
C TYR A 33 6.43 -4.78 10.38
N TRP A 34 6.37 -3.66 9.63
CA TRP A 34 6.94 -2.39 10.06
C TRP A 34 6.32 -1.89 11.38
N ASP A 35 5.10 -2.31 11.69
CA ASP A 35 4.35 -2.03 12.92
C ASP A 35 4.93 -2.73 14.17
N ASN A 36 5.95 -3.58 14.02
CA ASN A 36 6.81 -4.01 15.12
C ASN A 36 7.77 -2.90 15.59
N LEU A 37 7.89 -1.81 14.84
CA LEU A 37 8.64 -0.61 15.21
C LEU A 37 7.68 0.45 15.76
N ASN A 38 8.14 1.24 16.71
CA ASN A 38 7.40 2.42 17.15
C ASN A 38 7.65 3.62 16.20
N TRP A 39 6.87 4.69 16.35
CA TRP A 39 6.96 5.85 15.45
C TRP A 39 8.31 6.54 15.48
N GLU A 40 8.99 6.63 16.62
CA GLU A 40 10.33 7.18 16.72
C GLU A 40 11.35 6.38 15.91
N GLN A 41 11.28 5.03 15.97
CA GLN A 41 12.12 4.16 15.17
C GLN A 41 11.84 4.27 13.67
N LEU A 42 10.59 4.49 13.28
CA LEU A 42 10.20 4.73 11.89
C LEU A 42 10.75 6.06 11.37
N GLU A 43 10.69 7.12 12.18
CA GLU A 43 11.29 8.42 11.88
C GLU A 43 12.82 8.32 11.78
N ASP A 44 13.46 7.57 12.69
CA ASP A 44 14.90 7.31 12.65
C ASP A 44 15.31 6.59 11.36
N PHE A 45 14.55 5.59 10.94
CA PHE A 45 14.79 4.89 9.67
C PHE A 45 14.68 5.85 8.49
N ALA A 46 13.63 6.67 8.45
CA ALA A 46 13.44 7.63 7.36
C ALA A 46 14.59 8.65 7.29
N ARG A 47 15.01 9.21 8.43
CA ARG A 47 16.15 10.12 8.51
C ARG A 47 17.45 9.46 8.07
N HIS A 48 17.67 8.20 8.46
CA HIS A 48 18.86 7.43 8.08
C HIS A 48 18.92 7.19 6.57
N CYS A 49 17.81 6.81 5.93
CA CYS A 49 17.72 6.69 4.47
C CYS A 49 18.08 8.00 3.77
N VAL A 50 17.51 9.12 4.24
CA VAL A 50 17.80 10.46 3.67
C VAL A 50 19.29 10.80 3.81
N ALA A 51 19.91 10.53 4.96
CA ALA A 51 21.34 10.73 5.18
C ALA A 51 22.22 9.89 4.23
N ASN A 52 21.72 8.72 3.81
CA ASN A 52 22.35 7.88 2.80
C ASN A 52 22.05 8.31 1.34
N GLY A 53 21.28 9.39 1.14
CA GLY A 53 20.86 9.84 -0.19
C GLY A 53 19.79 8.95 -0.81
N GLN A 54 18.95 8.34 0.01
CA GLN A 54 17.88 7.43 -0.38
C GLN A 54 16.50 8.04 -0.08
N ILE A 55 15.48 7.55 -0.76
CA ILE A 55 14.08 7.92 -0.53
C ILE A 55 13.44 6.84 0.35
N PRO A 56 13.04 7.19 1.60
CA PRO A 56 12.44 6.22 2.52
C PRO A 56 11.04 5.82 2.09
N GLY A 57 10.75 4.53 2.14
CA GLY A 57 9.47 3.94 1.79
C GLY A 57 8.87 3.12 2.91
N ILE A 58 7.54 2.95 2.83
CA ILE A 58 6.79 2.12 3.76
C ILE A 58 5.69 1.35 3.04
N TYR A 59 5.36 0.18 3.57
CA TYR A 59 4.29 -0.71 3.11
C TYR A 59 3.01 -0.44 3.88
N TRP A 60 1.84 -0.60 3.22
CA TRP A 60 0.56 -0.54 3.90
C TRP A 60 -0.58 -1.23 3.12
N THR A 61 -1.65 -1.61 3.86
CA THR A 61 -2.85 -2.25 3.32
C THR A 61 -4.09 -1.44 3.69
N PRO A 62 -4.58 -0.54 2.80
CA PRO A 62 -5.62 0.42 3.16
C PRO A 62 -7.01 -0.21 3.38
N PHE A 63 -7.33 -1.31 2.68
CA PHE A 63 -8.67 -1.89 2.63
C PHE A 63 -8.77 -3.25 3.33
N ASN A 64 -7.80 -3.58 4.19
CA ASN A 64 -7.74 -4.86 4.87
C ASN A 64 -7.80 -4.68 6.38
N ASP A 65 -8.71 -5.41 7.01
CA ASP A 65 -8.73 -5.66 8.44
C ASP A 65 -8.15 -7.05 8.72
N TRP A 66 -6.89 -7.11 9.20
CA TRP A 66 -6.18 -8.37 9.44
C TRP A 66 -6.67 -9.13 10.69
N PHE A 67 -7.53 -8.51 11.50
CA PHE A 67 -8.14 -9.12 12.68
C PHE A 67 -9.67 -8.99 12.67
N PRO A 68 -10.34 -9.48 11.60
CA PRO A 68 -11.74 -9.14 11.31
C PRO A 68 -12.74 -9.66 12.35
N ASP A 69 -12.34 -10.61 13.17
CA ASP A 69 -13.20 -11.20 14.21
C ASP A 69 -13.03 -10.52 15.57
N ASN A 70 -12.08 -9.59 15.68
CA ASN A 70 -11.82 -8.81 16.89
C ASN A 70 -12.40 -7.40 16.75
N GLU A 71 -13.40 -7.06 17.57
CA GLU A 71 -13.90 -5.67 17.61
C GLU A 71 -12.85 -4.76 18.23
N ARG A 72 -12.47 -3.73 17.50
CA ARG A 72 -11.50 -2.74 17.95
C ARG A 72 -11.73 -1.38 17.29
N ASP A 73 -11.18 -0.34 17.89
CA ASP A 73 -11.25 1.00 17.36
C ASP A 73 -10.35 1.16 16.11
N ILE A 74 -10.80 1.97 15.15
CA ILE A 74 -9.98 2.43 14.02
C ILE A 74 -8.89 3.35 14.55
N GLU A 75 -7.71 3.25 13.98
CA GLU A 75 -6.58 4.10 14.33
C GLU A 75 -6.92 5.58 14.14
N GLY A 76 -6.36 6.43 15.01
CA GLY A 76 -6.60 7.87 14.99
C GLY A 76 -7.62 8.36 16.04
N ASN A 77 -8.19 7.47 16.83
CA ASN A 77 -9.13 7.80 17.94
C ASN A 77 -10.32 8.67 17.50
N ASN A 78 -10.92 8.35 16.35
CA ASN A 78 -12.00 9.13 15.74
C ASN A 78 -13.40 8.63 16.10
N GLY A 79 -13.51 7.72 17.07
CA GLY A 79 -14.79 7.12 17.50
C GLY A 79 -15.35 6.07 16.53
N TYR A 80 -14.61 5.69 15.50
CA TYR A 80 -15.00 4.61 14.59
C TYR A 80 -14.43 3.27 15.01
N LYS A 81 -15.19 2.21 14.70
CA LYS A 81 -14.78 0.82 14.88
C LYS A 81 -14.57 0.13 13.53
N TYR A 82 -13.72 -0.90 13.51
CA TYR A 82 -13.47 -1.68 12.30
C TYR A 82 -14.74 -2.33 11.74
N SER A 83 -15.65 -2.77 12.60
CA SER A 83 -16.95 -3.34 12.19
C SER A 83 -17.79 -2.41 11.33
N GLN A 84 -17.62 -1.09 11.46
CA GLN A 84 -18.33 -0.07 10.69
C GLN A 84 -17.79 0.08 9.25
N SER A 85 -16.64 -0.52 8.96
CA SER A 85 -16.01 -0.50 7.64
C SER A 85 -16.20 -1.80 6.85
N HIS A 86 -16.66 -2.90 7.46
CA HIS A 86 -16.69 -4.19 6.79
C HIS A 86 -17.73 -4.28 5.68
N LEU A 87 -17.28 -4.68 4.50
CA LEU A 87 -18.15 -5.10 3.40
C LEU A 87 -18.85 -6.43 3.75
N LYS A 88 -20.10 -6.58 3.28
CA LYS A 88 -20.91 -7.80 3.49
C LYS A 88 -21.43 -8.32 2.16
N VAL A 89 -21.51 -9.65 2.06
CA VAL A 89 -22.14 -10.38 0.97
C VAL A 89 -23.10 -11.39 1.58
N ASN A 90 -24.36 -11.35 1.18
CA ASN A 90 -25.45 -12.11 1.79
C ASN A 90 -25.51 -11.93 3.33
N GLY A 91 -25.29 -10.69 3.79
CA GLY A 91 -25.27 -10.33 5.19
C GLY A 91 -24.03 -10.77 5.97
N GLN A 92 -23.14 -11.56 5.37
CA GLN A 92 -21.91 -12.07 6.00
C GLN A 92 -20.71 -11.18 5.66
N LYS A 93 -19.84 -10.96 6.67
CA LYS A 93 -18.59 -10.23 6.48
C LYS A 93 -17.75 -10.84 5.35
N ARG A 94 -17.40 -10.03 4.35
CA ARG A 94 -16.53 -10.46 3.27
C ARG A 94 -15.08 -10.55 3.73
N LYS A 95 -14.48 -11.72 3.53
CA LYS A 95 -13.04 -11.94 3.79
C LYS A 95 -12.32 -12.26 2.49
N LEU A 96 -11.10 -11.75 2.35
CA LEU A 96 -10.18 -12.04 1.25
C LEU A 96 -8.77 -12.12 1.83
N TYR A 97 -8.00 -13.13 1.45
CA TYR A 97 -6.64 -13.38 1.99
C TYR A 97 -6.58 -13.51 3.52
N GLY A 98 -7.65 -13.97 4.16
CA GLY A 98 -7.77 -14.05 5.61
C GLY A 98 -8.18 -12.74 6.32
N ALA A 99 -8.14 -11.61 5.62
CA ALA A 99 -8.54 -10.31 6.15
C ALA A 99 -10.00 -9.98 5.85
N GLY A 100 -10.63 -9.17 6.69
CA GLY A 100 -11.92 -8.54 6.41
C GLY A 100 -11.76 -7.45 5.35
N CYS A 101 -12.61 -7.47 4.31
CA CYS A 101 -12.62 -6.42 3.29
C CYS A 101 -13.30 -5.16 3.84
N MET A 102 -12.61 -4.04 3.76
CA MET A 102 -13.12 -2.74 4.22
C MET A 102 -13.77 -1.98 3.07
N ASP A 103 -14.91 -1.36 3.34
CA ASP A 103 -15.62 -0.50 2.40
C ASP A 103 -14.82 0.80 2.15
N PRO A 104 -14.32 1.04 0.93
CA PRO A 104 -13.56 2.25 0.62
C PRO A 104 -14.35 3.55 0.75
N THR A 105 -15.69 3.46 0.85
CA THR A 105 -16.60 4.62 0.97
C THR A 105 -17.00 4.92 2.41
N ALA A 106 -16.66 4.02 3.36
CA ALA A 106 -17.04 4.18 4.76
C ALA A 106 -16.19 5.24 5.46
N PRO A 107 -16.79 6.16 6.25
CA PRO A 107 -16.05 7.17 7.02
C PRO A 107 -14.98 6.55 7.91
N ALA A 108 -15.21 5.37 8.46
CA ALA A 108 -14.23 4.62 9.24
C ALA A 108 -12.96 4.30 8.43
N THR A 109 -13.11 3.81 7.18
CA THR A 109 -11.99 3.52 6.27
C THR A 109 -11.25 4.80 5.87
N LEU A 110 -11.99 5.86 5.52
CA LEU A 110 -11.40 7.14 5.14
C LEU A 110 -10.64 7.79 6.30
N SER A 111 -11.16 7.68 7.52
CA SER A 111 -10.48 8.14 8.74
C SER A 111 -9.17 7.40 8.97
N ARG A 112 -9.15 6.08 8.78
CA ARG A 112 -7.94 5.25 8.85
C ARG A 112 -6.91 5.66 7.79
N ILE A 113 -7.34 5.90 6.55
CA ILE A 113 -6.47 6.41 5.48
C ILE A 113 -5.84 7.74 5.91
N ASN A 114 -6.64 8.69 6.38
CA ASN A 114 -6.13 9.99 6.81
C ASN A 114 -5.07 9.85 7.91
N PHE A 115 -5.35 9.04 8.92
CA PHE A 115 -4.42 8.83 10.04
C PHE A 115 -3.08 8.27 9.57
N PHE A 116 -3.07 7.19 8.80
CA PHE A 116 -1.81 6.56 8.40
C PHE A 116 -1.03 7.40 7.40
N ILE A 117 -1.68 7.99 6.40
CA ILE A 117 -0.99 8.85 5.43
C ILE A 117 -0.36 10.06 6.12
N ASP A 118 -1.08 10.70 7.04
CA ASP A 118 -0.52 11.83 7.79
C ASP A 118 0.68 11.42 8.64
N LYS A 119 0.59 10.28 9.32
CA LYS A 119 1.69 9.74 10.12
C LYS A 119 2.90 9.37 9.27
N PHE A 120 2.70 8.72 8.12
CA PHE A 120 3.79 8.38 7.21
C PHE A 120 4.49 9.65 6.66
N LYS A 121 3.71 10.65 6.26
CA LYS A 121 4.27 11.95 5.80
C LYS A 121 5.02 12.66 6.92
N ALA A 122 4.48 12.68 8.13
CA ALA A 122 5.13 13.30 9.29
C ALA A 122 6.45 12.59 9.65
N ALA A 123 6.50 11.26 9.54
CA ALA A 123 7.70 10.46 9.76
C ALA A 123 8.74 10.60 8.63
N GLY A 124 8.42 11.27 7.53
CA GLY A 124 9.36 11.57 6.44
C GLY A 124 9.33 10.57 5.27
N PHE A 125 8.39 9.63 5.23
CA PHE A 125 8.25 8.70 4.11
C PHE A 125 7.79 9.42 2.83
N LYS A 126 8.36 9.03 1.69
CA LYS A 126 8.07 9.57 0.36
C LYS A 126 7.73 8.49 -0.67
N TYR A 127 7.80 7.23 -0.30
CA TYR A 127 7.41 6.09 -1.10
C TYR A 127 6.43 5.24 -0.31
N LEU A 128 5.33 4.84 -0.94
CA LEU A 128 4.26 4.05 -0.33
C LEU A 128 3.94 2.83 -1.20
N LYS A 129 4.27 1.64 -0.70
CA LYS A 129 3.80 0.38 -1.29
C LYS A 129 2.43 0.06 -0.71
N LEU A 130 1.39 0.13 -1.53
CA LEU A 130 0.03 -0.28 -1.19
C LEU A 130 -0.21 -1.71 -1.65
N ASP A 131 -0.62 -2.57 -0.72
CA ASP A 131 -0.80 -3.98 -1.02
C ASP A 131 -2.21 -4.49 -0.70
N PHE A 132 -2.55 -5.67 -1.24
CA PHE A 132 -3.86 -6.31 -1.11
C PHE A 132 -5.03 -5.42 -1.52
N LEU A 133 -4.81 -4.56 -2.49
CA LEU A 133 -5.77 -3.53 -2.92
C LEU A 133 -7.07 -4.11 -3.49
N THR A 134 -7.03 -5.33 -4.02
CA THR A 134 -8.24 -6.03 -4.52
C THR A 134 -9.32 -6.18 -3.44
N ALA A 135 -8.96 -6.15 -2.15
CA ALA A 135 -9.94 -6.17 -1.05
C ALA A 135 -10.90 -4.97 -1.06
N GLY A 136 -10.47 -3.82 -1.57
CA GLY A 136 -11.31 -2.63 -1.72
C GLY A 136 -12.19 -2.62 -2.97
N MET A 137 -12.07 -3.63 -3.85
CA MET A 137 -12.83 -3.72 -5.11
C MET A 137 -13.85 -4.86 -5.14
N VAL A 138 -14.01 -5.58 -4.04
CA VAL A 138 -14.97 -6.70 -3.98
C VAL A 138 -16.40 -6.19 -4.03
N GLU A 139 -17.25 -6.92 -4.75
CA GLU A 139 -18.69 -6.65 -4.76
C GLU A 139 -19.31 -6.94 -3.38
N ALA A 140 -20.30 -6.14 -3.00
CA ALA A 140 -20.97 -6.22 -1.71
C ALA A 140 -22.48 -5.96 -1.83
N ASP A 141 -23.23 -6.36 -0.81
CA ASP A 141 -24.69 -6.14 -0.75
C ASP A 141 -25.03 -4.63 -0.80
N LYS A 142 -24.15 -3.82 -0.24
CA LYS A 142 -24.26 -2.35 -0.21
C LYS A 142 -22.94 -1.71 0.19
N TYR A 143 -22.76 -0.47 -0.22
CA TYR A 143 -21.69 0.43 0.25
C TYR A 143 -22.26 1.51 1.18
N TYR A 144 -21.38 2.11 1.99
CA TYR A 144 -21.79 3.20 2.87
C TYR A 144 -22.32 4.39 2.06
N ASN A 145 -21.60 4.79 1.02
CA ASN A 145 -22.08 5.77 0.05
C ASN A 145 -23.14 5.12 -0.87
N LYS A 146 -24.37 5.62 -0.80
CA LYS A 146 -25.53 5.03 -1.50
C LYS A 146 -25.53 5.26 -3.01
N ASP A 147 -24.75 6.20 -3.50
CA ASP A 147 -24.60 6.48 -4.93
C ASP A 147 -23.64 5.48 -5.60
N ILE A 148 -22.94 4.68 -4.80
CA ILE A 148 -22.00 3.66 -5.25
C ILE A 148 -22.66 2.29 -5.23
N THR A 149 -22.64 1.62 -6.37
CA THR A 149 -23.32 0.34 -6.59
C THR A 149 -22.41 -0.81 -6.99
N THR A 150 -21.14 -0.53 -7.32
CA THR A 150 -20.15 -1.56 -7.73
C THR A 150 -18.84 -1.45 -6.96
N GLY A 151 -18.12 -2.57 -6.85
CA GLY A 151 -16.80 -2.61 -6.23
C GLY A 151 -15.79 -1.68 -6.93
N THR A 152 -15.85 -1.59 -8.25
CA THR A 152 -14.99 -0.66 -9.02
C THR A 152 -15.25 0.80 -8.65
N GLN A 153 -16.50 1.20 -8.50
CA GLN A 153 -16.85 2.56 -8.07
C GLN A 153 -16.34 2.83 -6.64
N ALA A 154 -16.53 1.86 -5.72
CA ALA A 154 -16.05 1.97 -4.35
C ALA A 154 -14.52 2.10 -4.29
N PHE A 155 -13.82 1.27 -5.05
CA PHE A 155 -12.36 1.32 -5.16
C PHE A 155 -11.87 2.70 -5.66
N ASN A 156 -12.47 3.20 -6.75
CA ASN A 156 -12.17 4.55 -7.27
C ASN A 156 -12.37 5.64 -6.21
N TYR A 157 -13.46 5.55 -5.44
CA TYR A 157 -13.75 6.51 -4.39
C TYR A 157 -12.67 6.53 -3.31
N GLY A 158 -12.31 5.35 -2.78
CA GLY A 158 -11.30 5.23 -1.73
C GLY A 158 -9.89 5.58 -2.22
N MET A 159 -9.50 5.13 -3.42
CA MET A 159 -8.18 5.42 -4.00
C MET A 159 -8.01 6.89 -4.36
N LYS A 160 -9.08 7.54 -4.86
CA LYS A 160 -9.06 8.99 -5.09
C LYS A 160 -8.78 9.74 -3.79
N HIS A 161 -9.50 9.42 -2.72
CA HIS A 161 -9.29 10.02 -1.40
C HIS A 161 -7.86 9.79 -0.88
N LEU A 162 -7.34 8.56 -1.01
CA LEU A 162 -5.98 8.21 -0.62
C LEU A 162 -4.96 9.01 -1.41
N ARG A 163 -5.09 9.06 -2.75
CA ARG A 163 -4.17 9.81 -3.62
C ARG A 163 -4.17 11.31 -3.28
N GLU A 164 -5.34 11.90 -3.09
CA GLU A 164 -5.48 13.31 -2.68
C GLU A 164 -4.78 13.56 -1.32
N ARG A 165 -4.90 12.63 -0.37
CA ARG A 165 -4.24 12.75 0.93
C ARG A 165 -2.72 12.60 0.84
N CYS A 166 -2.22 11.71 -0.01
CA CYS A 166 -0.78 11.55 -0.28
C CYS A 166 -0.18 12.83 -0.87
N GLY A 167 -0.88 13.48 -1.79
CA GLY A 167 -0.35 14.59 -2.55
C GLY A 167 0.65 14.13 -3.63
N ASP A 168 1.27 15.07 -4.33
CA ASP A 168 2.14 14.80 -5.48
C ASP A 168 3.56 14.36 -5.08
N ASP A 169 3.96 14.60 -3.85
CA ASP A 169 5.29 14.31 -3.33
C ASP A 169 5.46 12.89 -2.78
N MET A 170 4.41 12.06 -2.82
CA MET A 170 4.46 10.65 -2.44
C MET A 170 4.38 9.74 -3.67
N PHE A 171 5.42 8.93 -3.87
CA PHE A 171 5.46 7.92 -4.92
C PHE A 171 4.69 6.68 -4.47
N ILE A 172 3.63 6.32 -5.18
CA ILE A 172 2.75 5.20 -4.85
C ILE A 172 3.01 4.03 -5.79
N VAL A 173 3.21 2.84 -5.20
CA VAL A 173 3.28 1.56 -5.92
C VAL A 173 2.14 0.66 -5.49
N GLU A 174 1.38 0.15 -6.45
CA GLU A 174 0.29 -0.79 -6.22
C GLU A 174 0.77 -2.24 -6.30
N SER A 175 0.30 -3.08 -5.37
CA SER A 175 0.52 -4.51 -5.33
C SER A 175 -0.79 -5.23 -5.03
N ILE A 176 -0.96 -6.44 -5.57
CA ILE A 176 -2.24 -7.20 -5.54
C ILE A 176 -3.42 -6.26 -5.84
N ALA A 177 -3.24 -5.48 -6.89
CA ALA A 177 -4.18 -4.44 -7.30
C ALA A 177 -5.00 -4.89 -8.51
N PRO A 178 -6.22 -4.40 -8.69
CA PRO A 178 -6.93 -4.52 -9.95
C PRO A 178 -6.09 -3.92 -11.09
N LEU A 179 -6.18 -4.51 -12.29
CA LEU A 179 -5.49 -3.96 -13.46
C LEU A 179 -6.02 -2.57 -13.81
N PHE A 180 -7.30 -2.37 -13.64
CA PHE A 180 -8.02 -1.11 -13.77
C PHE A 180 -8.88 -0.88 -12.52
N PRO A 181 -9.00 0.36 -12.04
CA PRO A 181 -8.35 1.60 -12.48
C PRO A 181 -6.91 1.71 -11.98
N TYR A 182 -6.05 2.40 -12.71
CA TYR A 182 -4.61 2.51 -12.46
C TYR A 182 -4.12 3.94 -12.18
N GLN A 183 -4.97 4.93 -12.39
CA GLN A 183 -4.60 6.36 -12.38
C GLN A 183 -4.20 6.93 -11.01
N TYR A 184 -4.26 6.13 -9.96
CA TYR A 184 -3.98 6.57 -8.58
C TYR A 184 -2.54 6.31 -8.14
N ALA A 185 -1.77 5.58 -8.93
CA ALA A 185 -0.40 5.20 -8.61
C ALA A 185 0.61 5.72 -9.62
N ASN A 186 1.88 5.70 -9.23
CA ASN A 186 3.03 6.03 -10.07
C ASN A 186 3.62 4.79 -10.72
N ALA A 187 3.44 3.62 -10.09
CA ALA A 187 3.91 2.34 -10.58
C ALA A 187 3.05 1.20 -10.01
N ARG A 188 3.18 0.03 -10.59
CA ARG A 188 2.52 -1.17 -10.09
C ARG A 188 3.42 -2.40 -10.24
N ARG A 189 3.21 -3.39 -9.38
CA ARG A 189 3.86 -4.68 -9.51
C ARG A 189 3.20 -5.49 -10.64
N VAL A 190 4.02 -6.15 -11.44
CA VAL A 190 3.55 -6.86 -12.64
C VAL A 190 3.24 -8.34 -12.41
N SER A 191 3.64 -8.92 -11.26
CA SER A 191 3.48 -10.36 -11.01
C SER A 191 3.43 -10.69 -9.52
N CYS A 192 3.43 -11.99 -9.19
CA CYS A 192 3.55 -12.50 -7.82
C CYS A 192 4.94 -12.27 -7.24
N ASP A 193 5.12 -12.61 -5.95
CA ASP A 193 6.41 -12.54 -5.29
C ASP A 193 7.43 -13.49 -5.93
N ALA A 194 8.69 -13.07 -5.99
CA ALA A 194 9.79 -13.86 -6.51
C ALA A 194 10.66 -14.39 -5.36
N TRP A 195 10.85 -15.71 -5.32
CA TRP A 195 11.58 -16.42 -4.26
C TRP A 195 12.93 -16.95 -4.73
N GLY A 196 13.44 -16.43 -5.87
CA GLY A 196 14.75 -16.83 -6.42
C GLY A 196 14.69 -18.08 -7.30
N GLU A 197 13.51 -18.58 -7.65
CA GLU A 197 13.33 -19.74 -8.52
C GLU A 197 13.21 -19.34 -10.00
N MET A 198 13.77 -20.14 -10.90
CA MET A 198 13.74 -19.82 -12.35
C MET A 198 12.31 -19.73 -12.93
N TRP A 199 11.38 -20.52 -12.43
CA TRP A 199 9.99 -20.47 -12.90
C TRP A 199 9.26 -19.17 -12.48
N HIS A 200 9.74 -18.45 -11.47
CA HIS A 200 9.24 -17.10 -11.13
C HIS A 200 9.49 -16.13 -12.28
N THR A 201 10.62 -16.26 -12.98
CA THR A 201 10.91 -15.45 -14.16
C THR A 201 9.89 -15.66 -15.27
N ASN A 202 9.43 -16.90 -15.48
CA ASN A 202 8.44 -17.20 -16.51
C ASN A 202 7.14 -16.43 -16.33
N TYR A 203 6.54 -16.42 -15.14
CA TYR A 203 5.28 -15.71 -14.96
C TYR A 203 5.46 -14.19 -14.88
N MET A 204 6.62 -13.70 -14.44
CA MET A 204 6.94 -12.27 -14.54
C MET A 204 7.06 -11.83 -16.01
N MET A 205 7.78 -12.60 -16.83
CA MET A 205 7.90 -12.35 -18.27
C MET A 205 6.57 -12.45 -19.00
N ASN A 206 5.71 -13.43 -18.65
CA ASN A 206 4.37 -13.53 -19.19
C ASN A 206 3.54 -12.29 -18.85
N SER A 207 3.55 -11.84 -17.60
CA SER A 207 2.81 -10.64 -17.18
C SER A 207 3.27 -9.38 -17.91
N LEU A 208 4.58 -9.21 -18.09
CA LEU A 208 5.15 -8.11 -18.88
C LEU A 208 4.76 -8.18 -20.34
N SER A 209 4.79 -9.38 -20.94
CA SER A 209 4.44 -9.59 -22.36
C SER A 209 2.98 -9.26 -22.65
N PHE A 210 2.05 -9.62 -21.75
CA PHE A 210 0.64 -9.27 -21.87
C PHE A 210 0.32 -7.83 -21.49
N GLY A 211 1.13 -7.19 -20.65
CA GLY A 211 0.94 -5.84 -20.16
C GLY A 211 1.79 -4.78 -20.85
N TRP A 212 2.47 -5.11 -21.95
CA TRP A 212 3.42 -4.18 -22.61
C TRP A 212 2.84 -2.80 -22.97
N TRP A 213 1.53 -2.74 -23.22
CA TRP A 213 0.80 -1.52 -23.51
C TRP A 213 0.55 -0.63 -22.28
N LEU A 214 0.87 -1.11 -21.08
CA LEU A 214 0.81 -0.38 -19.82
C LEU A 214 2.13 0.34 -19.49
N ASP A 215 2.96 0.62 -20.49
CA ASP A 215 4.29 1.20 -20.34
C ASP A 215 4.30 2.61 -19.69
N ARG A 216 3.16 3.24 -19.59
CA ARG A 216 2.96 4.57 -18.99
C ARG A 216 2.27 4.54 -17.63
N VAL A 217 2.18 3.38 -17.03
CA VAL A 217 1.48 3.18 -15.75
C VAL A 217 2.42 2.64 -14.68
#